data_7eb581001d054e7ad981946d2b90d0e4
#
_entry.id   7eb581001d054e7ad981946d2b90d0e4
#
_cell.length_a   1.000
_cell.length_b   1.000
_cell.length_c   1.000
_cell.angle_alpha   90.00
_cell.angle_beta   90.00
_cell.angle_gamma   90.00
#
_symmetry.space_group_name_H-M   'P 1'
#
loop_
_entity.id
_entity.type
_entity.pdbx_description
1 polymer ?
#
loop_
_entity_poly.entity_id
_entity_poly.type
_entity_poly.pdbx_seq_one_letter_code
_entity_poly.pdbx_strand_id
1 'polypeptide(L)'
;MNPTHYICKYTPTELLTALGGTCVLLDEAPENFDLSDQVAHPNLCGFGKSILQAVLSGGIRELVLVNCCDTIRSAYDILKEYGNLDFLYMLDLLHNQGGCSVDHAKGQLIALAEAYGTYKGTRFDRAAFLAAFQPERPLTGPHITVLGARMGADLFQMTQQLLPLPTENSTCVNNRSVGAPDPAAEDFDALMEQYARALLGQIPCMRMTDKSGRKQLYNDPGLAGVVYHTVKFCDYYGFEYAQLKEELSVPLLKLESDGTRQSQEQLRTRLEAFAEGFQRQEAPNTGPAAQGYYAGIDSGSTTTDVVILDQDKNIKAKVILPTGAGASGGAARALDQALAAAGLSQQ
;
A
#
# COMPACT_ATOMS: atom_id res chain seq x y z
N MET A 1 12.02 8.93 25.52
CA MET A 1 12.87 8.91 24.31
C MET A 1 11.94 9.03 23.11
N ASN A 2 12.32 9.79 22.11
CA ASN A 2 11.54 9.90 20.88
C ASN A 2 11.62 8.59 20.09
N PRO A 3 10.53 8.17 19.40
CA PRO A 3 10.59 7.04 18.50
C PRO A 3 11.38 7.40 17.24
N THR A 4 12.07 6.40 16.69
CA THR A 4 12.77 6.53 15.41
C THR A 4 11.83 6.11 14.30
N HIS A 5 11.38 7.05 13.49
CA HIS A 5 10.49 6.78 12.39
C HIS A 5 11.24 6.22 11.18
N TYR A 6 10.57 5.36 10.43
CA TYR A 6 11.10 4.81 9.18
C TYR A 6 9.99 4.66 8.13
N ILE A 7 10.37 4.49 6.86
CA ILE A 7 9.43 4.50 5.74
C ILE A 7 9.54 3.29 4.79
N CYS A 8 10.57 2.47 4.95
CA CYS A 8 10.90 1.44 3.96
C CYS A 8 11.20 0.11 4.65
N LYS A 9 10.77 -0.99 4.05
CA LYS A 9 11.04 -2.35 4.57
C LYS A 9 12.52 -2.71 4.64
N TYR A 10 13.37 -2.01 3.88
CA TYR A 10 14.83 -2.19 3.94
C TYR A 10 15.48 -1.37 5.07
N THR A 11 14.71 -0.66 5.89
CA THR A 11 15.24 -0.03 7.09
C THR A 11 15.64 -1.11 8.10
N PRO A 12 16.88 -1.06 8.64
CA PRO A 12 17.39 -2.09 9.55
C PRO A 12 16.85 -1.87 10.97
N THR A 13 15.55 -2.12 11.18
CA THR A 13 14.87 -1.88 12.46
C THR A 13 15.44 -2.68 13.61
N GLU A 14 15.93 -3.91 13.38
CA GLU A 14 16.57 -4.77 14.37
C GLU A 14 17.88 -4.17 14.86
N LEU A 15 18.67 -3.57 13.98
CA LEU A 15 19.91 -2.88 14.32
C LEU A 15 19.64 -1.62 15.15
N LEU A 16 18.64 -0.82 14.74
CA LEU A 16 18.24 0.38 15.48
C LEU A 16 17.71 0.02 16.88
N THR A 17 16.96 -1.08 17.01
CA THR A 17 16.48 -1.62 18.29
C THR A 17 17.63 -2.06 19.18
N ALA A 18 18.63 -2.74 18.63
CA ALA A 18 19.84 -3.17 19.35
C ALA A 18 20.68 -1.98 19.87
N LEU A 19 20.45 -0.81 19.30
CA LEU A 19 21.09 0.46 19.72
C LEU A 19 20.17 1.32 20.61
N GLY A 20 19.10 0.72 21.16
CA GLY A 20 18.17 1.40 22.10
C GLY A 20 17.09 2.23 21.43
N GLY A 21 16.87 2.07 20.12
CA GLY A 21 15.79 2.74 19.39
C GLY A 21 14.45 2.02 19.51
N THR A 22 13.37 2.80 19.49
CA THR A 22 12.01 2.30 19.28
C THR A 22 11.57 2.66 17.87
N CYS A 23 11.51 1.67 16.97
CA CYS A 23 11.21 1.92 15.57
C CYS A 23 9.69 1.99 15.33
N VAL A 24 9.25 3.03 14.66
CA VAL A 24 7.83 3.24 14.28
C VAL A 24 7.74 3.51 12.78
N LEU A 25 6.91 2.73 12.10
CA LEU A 25 6.61 2.99 10.70
C LEU A 25 5.84 4.31 10.58
N LEU A 26 6.34 5.23 9.76
CA LEU A 26 5.61 6.46 9.44
C LEU A 26 4.49 6.12 8.44
N ASP A 27 3.30 5.82 8.97
CA ASP A 27 2.19 5.21 8.21
C ASP A 27 0.88 6.00 8.24
N GLU A 28 0.85 7.14 8.89
CA GLU A 28 -0.33 7.99 8.96
C GLU A 28 -0.49 8.81 7.67
N ALA A 29 -1.72 8.85 7.15
CA ALA A 29 -2.08 9.74 6.05
C ALA A 29 -2.40 11.13 6.62
N PRO A 30 -1.82 12.22 6.10
CA PRO A 30 -2.14 13.56 6.51
C PRO A 30 -3.53 13.99 5.99
N GLU A 31 -4.13 14.98 6.63
CA GLU A 31 -5.38 15.59 6.14
C GLU A 31 -5.17 16.34 4.82
N ASN A 32 -4.04 17.05 4.70
CA ASN A 32 -3.68 17.85 3.53
C ASN A 32 -2.15 17.90 3.36
N PHE A 33 -1.69 18.65 2.35
CA PHE A 33 -0.28 18.85 2.03
C PHE A 33 0.18 20.31 2.20
N ASP A 34 -0.50 21.10 3.03
CA ASP A 34 -0.27 22.54 3.13
C ASP A 34 1.18 22.93 3.47
N LEU A 35 1.85 22.18 4.35
CA LEU A 35 3.25 22.42 4.68
C LEU A 35 4.19 21.85 3.62
N SER A 36 3.93 20.66 3.12
CA SER A 36 4.79 20.04 2.12
C SER A 36 4.78 20.80 0.78
N ASP A 37 3.64 21.38 0.39
CA ASP A 37 3.49 22.13 -0.85
C ASP A 37 4.19 23.50 -0.82
N GLN A 38 4.59 23.99 0.35
CA GLN A 38 5.42 25.20 0.48
C GLN A 38 6.88 24.95 0.14
N VAL A 39 7.37 23.72 0.27
CA VAL A 39 8.80 23.39 0.14
C VAL A 39 9.09 22.37 -0.96
N ALA A 40 8.07 21.72 -1.50
CA ALA A 40 8.21 20.67 -2.51
C ALA A 40 7.45 20.99 -3.80
N HIS A 41 7.93 20.43 -4.91
CA HIS A 41 7.25 20.56 -6.19
C HIS A 41 5.86 19.90 -6.17
N PRO A 42 4.81 20.51 -6.77
CA PRO A 42 3.44 19.96 -6.79
C PRO A 42 3.33 18.52 -7.29
N ASN A 43 4.18 18.11 -8.24
CA ASN A 43 4.20 16.77 -8.81
C ASN A 43 4.99 15.74 -7.99
N LEU A 44 5.48 16.09 -6.80
CA LEU A 44 6.03 15.09 -5.90
C LEU A 44 4.93 14.09 -5.54
N CYS A 45 5.23 12.79 -5.52
CA CYS A 45 4.21 11.80 -5.22
C CYS A 45 3.64 11.97 -3.81
N GLY A 46 2.37 11.62 -3.61
CA GLY A 46 1.68 11.76 -2.32
C GLY A 46 2.43 11.12 -1.14
N PHE A 47 3.16 10.03 -1.38
CA PHE A 47 4.00 9.40 -0.34
C PHE A 47 5.13 10.32 0.14
N GLY A 48 5.87 10.96 -0.78
CA GLY A 48 6.92 11.92 -0.42
C GLY A 48 6.35 13.15 0.29
N LYS A 49 5.22 13.66 -0.19
CA LYS A 49 4.52 14.78 0.46
C LYS A 49 4.05 14.42 1.87
N SER A 50 3.54 13.20 2.09
CA SER A 50 3.12 12.73 3.42
C SER A 50 4.28 12.73 4.42
N ILE A 51 5.47 12.31 4.00
CA ILE A 51 6.67 12.34 4.85
C ILE A 51 7.04 13.79 5.20
N LEU A 52 7.10 14.67 4.21
CA LEU A 52 7.41 16.08 4.42
C LEU A 52 6.38 16.72 5.35
N GLN A 53 5.09 16.51 5.10
CA GLN A 53 4.01 17.04 5.91
C GLN A 53 4.11 16.59 7.37
N ALA A 54 4.36 15.31 7.63
CA ALA A 54 4.47 14.75 8.96
C ALA A 54 5.67 15.31 9.75
N VAL A 55 6.83 15.47 9.10
CA VAL A 55 8.02 16.04 9.76
C VAL A 55 7.85 17.54 9.99
N LEU A 56 7.38 18.28 8.98
CA LEU A 56 7.20 19.74 9.08
C LEU A 56 6.12 20.15 10.09
N SER A 57 5.15 19.28 10.37
CA SER A 57 4.17 19.48 11.45
C SER A 57 4.76 19.36 12.85
N GLY A 58 6.02 18.93 13.00
CA GLY A 58 6.79 18.97 14.25
C GLY A 58 6.65 17.77 15.18
N GLY A 59 5.87 16.74 14.78
CA GLY A 59 5.66 15.52 15.59
C GLY A 59 6.81 14.52 15.54
N ILE A 60 7.71 14.63 14.55
CA ILE A 60 8.79 13.66 14.28
C ILE A 60 10.13 14.32 14.59
N ARG A 61 10.95 13.63 15.39
CA ARG A 61 12.29 14.09 15.79
C ARG A 61 13.42 13.20 15.26
N GLU A 62 13.14 11.95 14.97
CA GLU A 62 14.12 10.97 14.47
C GLU A 62 13.55 10.28 13.25
N LEU A 63 14.31 10.28 12.16
CA LEU A 63 13.88 9.69 10.90
C LEU A 63 15.03 8.99 10.18
N VAL A 64 14.83 7.73 9.83
CA VAL A 64 15.73 6.95 8.97
C VAL A 64 15.04 6.69 7.63
N LEU A 65 15.62 7.23 6.58
CA LEU A 65 15.19 7.05 5.20
C LEU A 65 16.09 6.00 4.50
N VAL A 66 15.56 5.41 3.45
CA VAL A 66 16.32 4.58 2.52
C VAL A 66 16.24 5.25 1.15
N ASN A 67 17.31 5.28 0.39
CA ASN A 67 17.37 5.87 -0.96
C ASN A 67 16.43 5.19 -1.97
N CYS A 68 15.19 4.91 -1.52
CA CYS A 68 14.26 4.08 -2.26
C CYS A 68 13.68 4.70 -3.54
N CYS A 69 13.73 5.96 -3.80
CA CYS A 69 13.41 6.61 -5.09
C CYS A 69 13.86 8.07 -5.09
N ASP A 70 13.79 8.73 -6.23
CA ASP A 70 14.21 10.13 -6.35
C ASP A 70 13.36 11.07 -5.49
N THR A 71 12.06 10.74 -5.34
CA THR A 71 11.18 11.44 -4.39
C THR A 71 11.72 11.42 -2.96
N ILE A 72 12.22 10.28 -2.47
CA ILE A 72 12.75 10.17 -1.11
C ILE A 72 14.12 10.85 -0.98
N ARG A 73 14.95 10.81 -2.02
CA ARG A 73 16.20 11.59 -2.05
C ARG A 73 15.91 13.08 -1.97
N SER A 74 14.97 13.58 -2.79
CA SER A 74 14.55 14.98 -2.73
C SER A 74 13.93 15.34 -1.38
N ALA A 75 13.10 14.47 -0.79
CA ALA A 75 12.54 14.69 0.54
C ALA A 75 13.63 14.76 1.62
N TYR A 76 14.67 13.93 1.54
CA TYR A 76 15.81 13.99 2.45
C TYR A 76 16.54 15.34 2.38
N ASP A 77 16.82 15.83 1.17
CA ASP A 77 17.50 17.13 0.98
C ASP A 77 16.64 18.29 1.50
N ILE A 78 15.33 18.26 1.26
CA ILE A 78 14.38 19.24 1.81
C ILE A 78 14.37 19.17 3.34
N LEU A 79 14.34 17.98 3.92
CA LEU A 79 14.30 17.80 5.38
C LEU A 79 15.60 18.21 6.08
N LYS A 80 16.74 18.15 5.38
CA LYS A 80 18.02 18.71 5.92
C LYS A 80 17.95 20.22 6.07
N GLU A 81 17.22 20.91 5.22
CA GLU A 81 17.11 22.37 5.24
C GLU A 81 15.96 22.85 6.14
N TYR A 82 14.80 22.22 6.02
CA TYR A 82 13.55 22.69 6.64
C TYR A 82 13.07 21.83 7.80
N GLY A 83 13.61 20.63 7.98
CA GLY A 83 13.18 19.71 9.03
C GLY A 83 13.76 20.06 10.41
N ASN A 84 12.95 19.98 11.46
CA ASN A 84 13.41 20.11 12.83
C ASN A 84 13.65 18.72 13.44
N LEU A 85 14.66 18.01 12.94
CA LEU A 85 15.00 16.65 13.33
C LEU A 85 16.26 16.61 14.19
N ASP A 86 16.25 15.81 15.27
CA ASP A 86 17.41 15.55 16.10
C ASP A 86 18.32 14.50 15.46
N PHE A 87 17.72 13.56 14.69
CA PHE A 87 18.44 12.56 13.91
C PHE A 87 17.76 12.36 12.56
N LEU A 88 18.49 12.60 11.48
CA LEU A 88 18.09 12.32 10.11
C LEU A 88 19.20 11.52 9.42
N TYR A 89 18.89 10.34 8.93
CA TYR A 89 19.84 9.48 8.23
C TYR A 89 19.26 8.94 6.94
N MET A 90 20.07 8.92 5.88
CA MET A 90 19.76 8.27 4.61
C MET A 90 20.61 7.01 4.47
N LEU A 91 19.98 5.84 4.54
CA LEU A 91 20.65 4.57 4.24
C LEU A 91 20.73 4.41 2.71
N ASP A 92 21.94 4.33 2.18
CA ASP A 92 22.17 4.16 0.75
C ASP A 92 22.34 2.67 0.42
N LEU A 93 21.37 2.08 -0.30
CA LEU A 93 21.37 0.67 -0.70
C LEU A 93 21.37 0.54 -2.22
N LEU A 94 22.18 -0.36 -2.75
CA LEU A 94 22.16 -0.73 -4.17
C LEU A 94 20.92 -1.57 -4.48
N HIS A 95 20.41 -1.42 -5.71
CA HIS A 95 19.14 -2.03 -6.14
C HIS A 95 19.29 -3.44 -6.73
N ASN A 96 20.29 -4.17 -6.28
CA ASN A 96 20.51 -5.58 -6.65
C ASN A 96 20.98 -6.39 -5.46
N GLN A 97 21.04 -7.71 -5.61
CA GLN A 97 21.36 -8.68 -4.54
C GLN A 97 22.73 -9.34 -4.73
N GLY A 98 23.56 -8.84 -5.63
CA GLY A 98 24.91 -9.37 -5.88
C GLY A 98 25.88 -9.13 -4.72
N GLY A 99 27.03 -9.81 -4.74
CA GLY A 99 28.05 -9.72 -3.69
C GLY A 99 28.49 -8.28 -3.38
N CYS A 100 28.79 -7.48 -4.38
CA CYS A 100 29.15 -6.06 -4.18
C CYS A 100 28.03 -5.25 -3.49
N SER A 101 26.77 -5.61 -3.70
CA SER A 101 25.66 -4.95 -3.03
C SER A 101 25.54 -5.35 -1.57
N VAL A 102 25.86 -6.61 -1.25
CA VAL A 102 25.94 -7.08 0.14
C VAL A 102 27.06 -6.38 0.88
N ASP A 103 28.25 -6.29 0.28
CA ASP A 103 29.40 -5.60 0.89
C ASP A 103 29.12 -4.11 1.11
N HIS A 104 28.49 -3.45 0.12
CA HIS A 104 28.05 -2.06 0.27
C HIS A 104 27.01 -1.91 1.38
N ALA A 105 25.98 -2.77 1.39
CA ALA A 105 24.94 -2.75 2.43
C ALA A 105 25.54 -2.99 3.83
N LYS A 106 26.47 -3.94 3.97
CA LYS A 106 27.20 -4.18 5.23
C LYS A 106 27.90 -2.90 5.70
N GLY A 107 28.64 -2.24 4.82
CA GLY A 107 29.30 -0.96 5.13
C GLY A 107 28.32 0.13 5.58
N GLN A 108 27.16 0.22 4.91
CA GLN A 108 26.10 1.16 5.27
C GLN A 108 25.45 0.84 6.63
N LEU A 109 25.27 -0.45 6.96
CA LEU A 109 24.75 -0.86 8.26
C LEU A 109 25.73 -0.53 9.39
N ILE A 110 27.02 -0.75 9.19
CA ILE A 110 28.07 -0.40 10.16
C ILE A 110 28.11 1.13 10.37
N ALA A 111 28.11 1.91 9.30
CA ALA A 111 28.09 3.38 9.38
C ALA A 111 26.84 3.91 10.09
N LEU A 112 25.68 3.33 9.83
CA LEU A 112 24.45 3.67 10.55
C LEU A 112 24.57 3.31 12.04
N ALA A 113 25.11 2.14 12.36
CA ALA A 113 25.29 1.71 13.76
C ALA A 113 26.17 2.68 14.54
N GLU A 114 27.26 3.13 13.95
CA GLU A 114 28.17 4.13 14.54
C GLU A 114 27.48 5.49 14.74
N ALA A 115 26.81 6.01 13.70
CA ALA A 115 26.13 7.27 13.74
C ALA A 115 24.98 7.27 14.77
N TYR A 116 24.15 6.23 14.72
CA TYR A 116 22.99 6.13 15.61
C TYR A 116 23.38 5.82 17.04
N GLY A 117 24.37 4.92 17.25
CA GLY A 117 24.94 4.63 18.58
C GLY A 117 25.55 5.88 19.23
N THR A 118 26.26 6.69 18.46
CA THR A 118 26.81 7.98 18.91
C THR A 118 25.68 8.95 19.31
N TYR A 119 24.66 9.08 18.47
CA TYR A 119 23.50 9.93 18.76
C TYR A 119 22.74 9.51 20.02
N LYS A 120 22.50 8.20 20.20
CA LYS A 120 21.80 7.66 21.38
C LYS A 120 22.68 7.56 22.63
N GLY A 121 24.00 7.63 22.50
CA GLY A 121 24.96 7.36 23.59
C GLY A 121 24.96 5.90 24.02
N THR A 122 24.66 4.97 23.09
CA THR A 122 24.51 3.53 23.36
C THR A 122 25.53 2.71 22.55
N ARG A 123 25.69 1.45 22.95
CA ARG A 123 26.49 0.46 22.21
C ARG A 123 25.58 -0.63 21.68
N PHE A 124 26.04 -1.31 20.63
CA PHE A 124 25.33 -2.43 20.05
C PHE A 124 25.13 -3.54 21.10
N ASP A 125 23.86 -3.92 21.29
CA ASP A 125 23.45 -5.04 22.12
C ASP A 125 23.09 -6.22 21.23
N ARG A 126 23.96 -7.23 21.19
CA ARG A 126 23.78 -8.43 20.38
C ARG A 126 22.54 -9.23 20.78
N ALA A 127 22.23 -9.33 22.08
CA ALA A 127 21.07 -10.08 22.55
C ALA A 127 19.78 -9.41 22.11
N ALA A 128 19.69 -8.07 22.25
CA ALA A 128 18.56 -7.28 21.77
C ALA A 128 18.45 -7.37 20.24
N PHE A 129 19.56 -7.40 19.50
CA PHE A 129 19.57 -7.57 18.05
C PHE A 129 18.92 -8.88 17.63
N LEU A 130 19.38 -10.01 18.18
CA LEU A 130 18.84 -11.33 17.84
C LEU A 130 17.38 -11.50 18.27
N ALA A 131 16.98 -10.89 19.38
CA ALA A 131 15.60 -10.93 19.87
C ALA A 131 14.63 -10.07 19.05
N ALA A 132 15.12 -9.12 18.26
CA ALA A 132 14.28 -8.21 17.48
C ALA A 132 13.68 -8.86 16.21
N PHE A 133 14.21 -10.00 15.76
CA PHE A 133 13.69 -10.70 14.59
C PHE A 133 12.37 -11.39 14.91
N GLN A 134 11.34 -11.07 14.13
CA GLN A 134 10.02 -11.66 14.28
C GLN A 134 9.84 -12.83 13.31
N PRO A 135 9.24 -13.95 13.75
CA PRO A 135 8.93 -15.05 12.85
C PRO A 135 7.83 -14.65 11.87
N GLU A 136 7.91 -15.12 10.64
CA GLU A 136 6.86 -15.00 9.65
C GLU A 136 5.59 -15.73 10.10
N ARG A 137 4.43 -15.13 9.83
CA ARG A 137 3.12 -15.73 10.10
C ARG A 137 2.28 -15.68 8.82
N PRO A 138 2.47 -16.64 7.90
CA PRO A 138 1.67 -16.66 6.68
C PRO A 138 0.20 -16.89 7.00
N LEU A 139 -0.68 -16.24 6.26
CA LEU A 139 -2.10 -16.56 6.28
C LEU A 139 -2.34 -17.98 5.75
N THR A 140 -3.33 -18.64 6.31
CA THR A 140 -3.77 -19.95 5.86
C THR A 140 -5.23 -19.87 5.41
N GLY A 141 -5.57 -20.55 4.29
CA GLY A 141 -6.93 -20.57 3.74
C GLY A 141 -7.22 -19.38 2.79
N PRO A 142 -8.48 -19.26 2.35
CA PRO A 142 -8.88 -18.21 1.41
C PRO A 142 -8.67 -16.81 1.99
N HIS A 143 -7.99 -15.94 1.23
CA HIS A 143 -7.69 -14.57 1.67
C HIS A 143 -7.60 -13.61 0.47
N ILE A 144 -7.67 -12.32 0.78
CA ILE A 144 -7.42 -11.24 -0.16
C ILE A 144 -6.09 -10.58 0.19
N THR A 145 -5.23 -10.38 -0.80
CA THR A 145 -3.95 -9.70 -0.59
C THR A 145 -3.98 -8.28 -1.13
N VAL A 146 -3.54 -7.32 -0.31
CA VAL A 146 -3.30 -5.95 -0.74
C VAL A 146 -1.86 -5.83 -1.23
N LEU A 147 -1.70 -5.51 -2.49
CA LEU A 147 -0.40 -5.36 -3.17
C LEU A 147 -0.15 -3.92 -3.60
N GLY A 148 1.05 -3.66 -4.09
CA GLY A 148 1.39 -2.41 -4.77
C GLY A 148 2.15 -1.43 -3.90
N ALA A 149 1.90 -0.14 -4.12
CA ALA A 149 2.48 0.95 -3.35
C ALA A 149 1.96 0.92 -1.91
N ARG A 150 2.74 1.54 -1.01
CA ARG A 150 2.35 1.67 0.39
C ARG A 150 0.91 2.12 0.55
N MET A 151 0.15 1.40 1.35
CA MET A 151 -1.19 1.77 1.80
C MET A 151 -1.09 2.20 3.27
N GLY A 152 -1.58 3.39 3.61
CA GLY A 152 -1.60 3.89 4.99
C GLY A 152 -2.49 3.04 5.90
N ALA A 153 -2.21 3.05 7.20
CA ALA A 153 -2.89 2.21 8.19
C ALA A 153 -4.41 2.39 8.18
N ASP A 154 -4.89 3.64 8.10
CA ASP A 154 -6.33 3.96 8.08
C ASP A 154 -7.04 3.35 6.86
N LEU A 155 -6.44 3.47 5.67
CA LEU A 155 -6.98 2.91 4.44
C LEU A 155 -6.95 1.37 4.46
N PHE A 156 -5.89 0.79 5.01
CA PHE A 156 -5.81 -0.66 5.15
C PHE A 156 -6.85 -1.18 6.15
N GLN A 157 -7.04 -0.52 7.28
CA GLN A 157 -8.09 -0.88 8.26
C GLN A 157 -9.48 -0.82 7.63
N MET A 158 -9.78 0.23 6.86
CA MET A 158 -11.04 0.32 6.12
C MET A 158 -11.17 -0.83 5.11
N THR A 159 -10.09 -1.18 4.41
CA THR A 159 -10.08 -2.31 3.47
C THR A 159 -10.40 -3.63 4.17
N GLN A 160 -9.80 -3.89 5.34
CA GLN A 160 -10.08 -5.10 6.13
C GLN A 160 -11.54 -5.17 6.63
N GLN A 161 -12.12 -4.03 6.99
CA GLN A 161 -13.50 -3.97 7.49
C GLN A 161 -14.55 -4.20 6.41
N LEU A 162 -14.26 -3.82 5.17
CA LEU A 162 -15.20 -3.90 4.06
C LEU A 162 -15.12 -5.22 3.29
N LEU A 163 -13.97 -5.89 3.29
CA LEU A 163 -13.79 -7.12 2.55
C LEU A 163 -14.27 -8.36 3.34
N PRO A 164 -14.88 -9.35 2.66
CA PRO A 164 -15.52 -10.50 3.33
C PRO A 164 -14.53 -11.60 3.76
N LEU A 165 -13.27 -11.54 3.31
CA LEU A 165 -12.23 -12.54 3.61
C LEU A 165 -11.09 -11.92 4.41
N PRO A 166 -10.32 -12.72 5.16
CA PRO A 166 -9.08 -12.27 5.78
C PRO A 166 -8.23 -11.51 4.77
N THR A 167 -7.69 -10.36 5.17
CA THR A 167 -6.97 -9.48 4.27
C THR A 167 -5.55 -9.26 4.77
N GLU A 168 -4.56 -9.55 3.92
CA GLU A 168 -3.15 -9.38 4.19
C GLU A 168 -2.61 -8.10 3.53
N ASN A 169 -1.81 -7.35 4.28
CA ASN A 169 -1.10 -6.20 3.74
C ASN A 169 0.29 -6.60 3.25
N SER A 170 0.39 -6.90 1.97
CA SER A 170 1.65 -7.19 1.28
C SER A 170 2.12 -6.05 0.38
N THR A 171 1.74 -4.81 0.69
CA THR A 171 2.25 -3.60 0.04
C THR A 171 3.76 -3.42 0.27
N CYS A 172 4.38 -2.50 -0.44
CA CYS A 172 5.84 -2.36 -0.54
C CYS A 172 6.59 -2.30 0.82
N VAL A 173 5.93 -1.85 1.89
CA VAL A 173 6.52 -1.73 3.23
C VAL A 173 6.17 -2.93 4.11
N ASN A 174 4.96 -3.46 3.96
CA ASN A 174 4.38 -4.42 4.90
C ASN A 174 4.71 -5.89 4.58
N ASN A 175 5.23 -6.18 3.40
CA ASN A 175 5.76 -7.51 3.06
C ASN A 175 7.22 -7.68 3.51
N ARG A 176 7.57 -7.11 4.66
CA ARG A 176 8.91 -7.22 5.23
C ARG A 176 9.12 -8.61 5.82
N SER A 177 10.18 -9.27 5.36
CA SER A 177 10.55 -10.62 5.75
C SER A 177 12.07 -10.70 5.80
N VAL A 178 12.63 -10.56 6.99
CA VAL A 178 14.09 -10.59 7.21
C VAL A 178 14.43 -11.73 8.12
N GLY A 179 15.13 -12.72 7.57
CA GLY A 179 15.61 -13.86 8.33
C GLY A 179 16.63 -13.47 9.40
N ALA A 180 16.53 -14.09 10.57
CA ALA A 180 17.51 -13.90 11.63
C ALA A 180 18.89 -14.43 11.19
N PRO A 181 20.00 -13.73 11.54
CA PRO A 181 21.34 -14.25 11.34
C PRO A 181 21.62 -15.45 12.26
N ASP A 182 22.64 -16.21 11.92
CA ASP A 182 23.08 -17.34 12.74
C ASP A 182 23.48 -16.85 14.15
N PRO A 183 22.83 -17.34 15.20
CA PRO A 183 23.18 -16.97 16.57
C PRO A 183 24.55 -17.42 16.99
N ALA A 184 25.23 -18.31 16.25
CA ALA A 184 26.62 -18.71 16.50
C ALA A 184 27.65 -17.70 15.98
N ALA A 185 27.25 -16.74 15.12
CA ALA A 185 28.15 -15.69 14.65
C ALA A 185 28.43 -14.69 15.79
N GLU A 186 29.63 -14.75 16.36
CA GLU A 186 30.02 -13.89 17.50
C GLU A 186 30.55 -12.52 17.06
N ASP A 187 31.18 -12.46 15.90
CA ASP A 187 31.78 -11.24 15.37
C ASP A 187 30.72 -10.30 14.78
N PHE A 188 30.83 -9.00 15.13
CA PHE A 188 29.90 -7.94 14.66
C PHE A 188 29.92 -7.78 13.13
N ASP A 189 31.09 -7.86 12.51
CA ASP A 189 31.24 -7.76 11.05
C ASP A 189 30.53 -8.91 10.33
N ALA A 190 30.69 -10.14 10.84
CA ALA A 190 30.01 -11.32 10.31
C ALA A 190 28.50 -11.26 10.48
N LEU A 191 28.02 -10.75 11.63
CA LEU A 191 26.58 -10.51 11.86
C LEU A 191 26.03 -9.49 10.87
N MET A 192 26.74 -8.39 10.62
CA MET A 192 26.30 -7.36 9.68
C MET A 192 26.32 -7.84 8.24
N GLU A 193 27.23 -8.75 7.86
CA GLU A 193 27.21 -9.37 6.54
C GLU A 193 25.99 -10.28 6.35
N GLN A 194 25.70 -11.15 7.32
CA GLN A 194 24.51 -12.01 7.27
C GLN A 194 23.23 -11.18 7.26
N TYR A 195 23.17 -10.14 8.05
CA TYR A 195 22.03 -9.24 8.11
C TYR A 195 21.85 -8.47 6.80
N ALA A 196 22.91 -7.98 6.17
CA ALA A 196 22.86 -7.34 4.86
C ALA A 196 22.31 -8.29 3.79
N ARG A 197 22.75 -9.57 3.80
CA ARG A 197 22.21 -10.62 2.91
C ARG A 197 20.71 -10.84 3.13
N ALA A 198 20.28 -10.99 4.38
CA ALA A 198 18.88 -11.18 4.73
C ALA A 198 18.03 -9.96 4.36
N LEU A 199 18.53 -8.76 4.62
CA LEU A 199 17.84 -7.51 4.32
C LEU A 199 17.63 -7.31 2.80
N LEU A 200 18.66 -7.59 1.98
CA LEU A 200 18.56 -7.53 0.52
C LEU A 200 17.82 -8.73 -0.08
N GLY A 201 17.84 -9.89 0.58
CA GLY A 201 17.23 -11.14 0.14
C GLY A 201 15.71 -11.23 0.31
N GLN A 202 15.07 -10.22 0.88
CA GLN A 202 13.62 -10.15 1.00
C GLN A 202 12.92 -10.20 -0.38
N ILE A 203 11.62 -10.49 -0.41
CA ILE A 203 10.80 -10.29 -1.61
C ILE A 203 11.12 -8.90 -2.17
N PRO A 204 11.58 -8.76 -3.42
CA PRO A 204 12.09 -7.49 -3.91
C PRO A 204 10.97 -6.43 -4.02
N CYS A 205 11.28 -5.17 -3.75
CA CYS A 205 10.39 -4.08 -4.12
C CYS A 205 10.53 -3.78 -5.63
N MET A 206 9.60 -3.02 -6.20
CA MET A 206 9.57 -2.70 -7.63
C MET A 206 10.80 -1.93 -8.13
N ARG A 207 11.64 -1.45 -7.23
CA ARG A 207 12.89 -0.73 -7.57
C ARG A 207 14.10 -1.64 -7.70
N MET A 208 14.01 -2.86 -7.21
CA MET A 208 15.11 -3.82 -7.38
C MET A 208 15.23 -4.22 -8.85
N THR A 209 16.45 -4.45 -9.30
CA THR A 209 16.74 -4.85 -10.68
C THR A 209 16.11 -6.19 -11.01
N ASP A 210 16.28 -7.19 -10.14
CA ASP A 210 15.57 -8.46 -10.22
C ASP A 210 14.27 -8.38 -9.42
N LYS A 211 13.15 -8.64 -10.09
CA LYS A 211 11.80 -8.62 -9.54
C LYS A 211 11.14 -10.01 -9.56
N SER A 212 11.85 -11.05 -9.97
CA SER A 212 11.30 -12.40 -10.16
C SER A 212 10.68 -12.95 -8.87
N GLY A 213 11.27 -12.64 -7.71
CA GLY A 213 10.76 -13.02 -6.40
C GLY A 213 9.38 -12.44 -6.04
N ARG A 214 8.92 -11.38 -6.73
CA ARG A 214 7.60 -10.77 -6.45
C ARG A 214 6.42 -11.68 -6.78
N LYS A 215 6.61 -12.66 -7.66
CA LYS A 215 5.56 -13.66 -7.96
C LYS A 215 5.09 -14.43 -6.72
N GLN A 216 5.89 -14.52 -5.68
CA GLN A 216 5.51 -15.12 -4.40
C GLN A 216 4.34 -14.38 -3.73
N LEU A 217 4.15 -13.09 -4.01
CA LEU A 217 3.07 -12.28 -3.44
C LEU A 217 1.67 -12.64 -3.98
N TYR A 218 1.59 -13.33 -5.10
CA TYR A 218 0.32 -13.65 -5.78
C TYR A 218 0.24 -15.08 -6.35
N ASN A 219 1.25 -15.90 -6.11
CA ASN A 219 1.24 -17.34 -6.42
C ASN A 219 0.87 -18.18 -5.18
N ASP A 220 -0.09 -17.73 -4.39
CA ASP A 220 -0.58 -18.45 -3.22
C ASP A 220 -1.86 -19.22 -3.57
N PRO A 221 -1.95 -20.53 -3.26
CA PRO A 221 -3.17 -21.32 -3.51
C PRO A 221 -4.42 -20.80 -2.78
N GLY A 222 -4.25 -20.09 -1.64
CA GLY A 222 -5.32 -19.48 -0.87
C GLY A 222 -5.74 -18.10 -1.39
N LEU A 223 -5.06 -17.56 -2.41
CA LEU A 223 -5.38 -16.23 -2.93
C LEU A 223 -6.75 -16.21 -3.62
N ALA A 224 -7.71 -15.51 -3.03
CA ALA A 224 -9.08 -15.37 -3.55
C ALA A 224 -9.29 -14.05 -4.32
N GLY A 225 -8.47 -13.03 -4.08
CA GLY A 225 -8.56 -11.75 -4.76
C GLY A 225 -7.41 -10.82 -4.41
N VAL A 226 -7.23 -9.78 -5.22
CA VAL A 226 -6.17 -8.79 -5.03
C VAL A 226 -6.75 -7.38 -5.03
N VAL A 227 -6.39 -6.61 -4.00
CA VAL A 227 -6.55 -5.15 -4.00
C VAL A 227 -5.18 -4.55 -4.32
N TYR A 228 -5.04 -3.91 -5.46
CA TYR A 228 -3.78 -3.32 -5.89
C TYR A 228 -3.78 -1.81 -5.67
N HIS A 229 -2.97 -1.35 -4.72
CA HIS A 229 -2.87 0.07 -4.37
C HIS A 229 -1.77 0.78 -5.17
N THR A 230 -2.11 1.93 -5.73
CA THR A 230 -1.17 2.87 -6.35
C THR A 230 -1.31 4.25 -5.70
N VAL A 231 -0.19 4.99 -5.67
CA VAL A 231 -0.18 6.40 -5.23
C VAL A 231 0.04 7.29 -6.44
N LYS A 232 -0.68 8.37 -6.56
CA LYS A 232 -0.49 9.35 -7.66
C LYS A 232 0.98 9.74 -7.79
N PHE A 233 1.46 9.77 -9.03
CA PHE A 233 2.85 10.05 -9.41
C PHE A 233 3.87 8.99 -8.95
N CYS A 234 3.44 7.77 -8.59
CA CYS A 234 4.31 6.64 -8.33
C CYS A 234 4.32 5.69 -9.53
N ASP A 235 5.28 5.86 -10.46
CA ASP A 235 5.33 5.12 -11.72
C ASP A 235 5.63 3.62 -11.51
N TYR A 236 6.49 3.28 -10.56
CA TYR A 236 6.93 1.89 -10.34
C TYR A 236 5.76 0.92 -10.15
N TYR A 237 4.77 1.29 -9.34
CA TYR A 237 3.62 0.43 -9.07
C TYR A 237 2.53 0.56 -10.14
N GLY A 238 2.53 1.63 -10.92
CA GLY A 238 1.70 1.75 -12.12
C GLY A 238 2.08 0.71 -13.18
N PHE A 239 3.38 0.49 -13.40
CA PHE A 239 3.88 -0.53 -14.34
C PHE A 239 3.57 -1.95 -13.88
N GLU A 240 3.76 -2.26 -12.59
CA GLU A 240 3.43 -3.59 -12.07
C GLU A 240 1.94 -3.92 -12.21
N TYR A 241 1.06 -2.94 -11.94
CA TYR A 241 -0.38 -3.12 -12.11
C TYR A 241 -0.76 -3.55 -13.54
N ALA A 242 -0.17 -2.90 -14.54
CA ALA A 242 -0.44 -3.22 -15.94
C ALA A 242 -0.09 -4.69 -16.27
N GLN A 243 1.04 -5.18 -15.74
CA GLN A 243 1.45 -6.57 -15.90
C GLN A 243 0.52 -7.54 -15.15
N LEU A 244 0.22 -7.27 -13.87
CA LEU A 244 -0.62 -8.14 -13.04
C LEU A 244 -2.03 -8.29 -13.59
N LYS A 245 -2.59 -7.26 -14.22
CA LYS A 245 -3.91 -7.32 -14.84
C LYS A 245 -4.02 -8.42 -15.91
N GLU A 246 -2.91 -8.76 -16.56
CA GLU A 246 -2.86 -9.81 -17.59
C GLU A 246 -2.54 -11.20 -17.00
N GLU A 247 -1.80 -11.24 -15.89
CA GLU A 247 -1.31 -12.49 -15.29
C GLU A 247 -2.28 -13.11 -14.27
N LEU A 248 -3.06 -12.28 -13.55
CA LEU A 248 -3.92 -12.75 -12.46
C LEU A 248 -5.22 -13.38 -12.95
N SER A 249 -5.52 -14.55 -12.41
CA SER A 249 -6.79 -15.26 -12.64
C SER A 249 -7.88 -14.97 -11.60
N VAL A 250 -7.51 -14.29 -10.49
CA VAL A 250 -8.44 -13.91 -9.42
C VAL A 250 -8.93 -12.47 -9.60
N PRO A 251 -10.07 -12.08 -9.00
CA PRO A 251 -10.56 -10.71 -9.03
C PRO A 251 -9.49 -9.70 -8.59
N LEU A 252 -9.33 -8.63 -9.37
CA LEU A 252 -8.34 -7.56 -9.15
C LEU A 252 -9.03 -6.20 -9.10
N LEU A 253 -8.92 -5.52 -7.95
CA LEU A 253 -9.33 -4.13 -7.77
C LEU A 253 -8.12 -3.21 -7.76
N LYS A 254 -8.05 -2.20 -8.64
CA LYS A 254 -7.10 -1.09 -8.51
C LYS A 254 -7.67 0.00 -7.61
N LEU A 255 -6.93 0.37 -6.56
CA LEU A 255 -7.18 1.59 -5.78
C LEU A 255 -6.05 2.59 -6.05
N GLU A 256 -6.39 3.84 -6.30
CA GLU A 256 -5.41 4.91 -6.45
C GLU A 256 -5.72 6.02 -5.45
N SER A 257 -4.77 6.31 -4.55
CA SER A 257 -4.87 7.40 -3.59
C SER A 257 -3.89 8.53 -3.94
N ASP A 258 -4.16 9.71 -3.43
CA ASP A 258 -3.20 10.82 -3.45
C ASP A 258 -2.31 10.85 -2.20
N GLY A 259 -2.57 9.99 -1.21
CA GLY A 259 -1.85 9.91 0.05
C GLY A 259 -2.48 10.74 1.17
N THR A 260 -3.64 11.40 0.94
CA THR A 260 -4.39 12.12 1.98
C THR A 260 -5.63 11.34 2.44
N ARG A 261 -6.25 11.79 3.55
CA ARG A 261 -7.53 11.26 4.02
C ARG A 261 -8.73 11.71 3.18
N GLN A 262 -8.61 12.78 2.39
CA GLN A 262 -9.72 13.39 1.65
C GLN A 262 -10.32 12.47 0.58
N SER A 263 -9.54 11.56 0.00
CA SER A 263 -10.01 10.65 -1.06
C SER A 263 -10.66 9.36 -0.55
N GLN A 264 -10.75 9.14 0.76
CA GLN A 264 -11.13 7.84 1.34
C GLN A 264 -12.56 7.41 1.01
N GLU A 265 -13.53 8.32 0.91
CA GLU A 265 -14.92 7.95 0.59
C GLU A 265 -15.09 7.36 -0.82
N GLN A 266 -14.35 7.87 -1.81
CA GLN A 266 -14.34 7.27 -3.15
C GLN A 266 -13.73 5.86 -3.13
N LEU A 267 -12.68 5.68 -2.34
CA LEU A 267 -12.03 4.38 -2.20
C LEU A 267 -12.94 3.37 -1.47
N ARG A 268 -13.72 3.83 -0.49
CA ARG A 268 -14.74 3.03 0.21
C ARG A 268 -15.75 2.45 -0.77
N THR A 269 -16.38 3.29 -1.60
CA THR A 269 -17.37 2.84 -2.58
C THR A 269 -16.81 1.77 -3.53
N ARG A 270 -15.55 1.91 -3.95
CA ARG A 270 -14.89 0.92 -4.80
C ARG A 270 -14.62 -0.40 -4.09
N LEU A 271 -14.24 -0.35 -2.81
CA LEU A 271 -14.05 -1.55 -1.97
C LEU A 271 -15.38 -2.27 -1.74
N GLU A 272 -16.46 -1.55 -1.46
CA GLU A 272 -17.80 -2.10 -1.28
C GLU A 272 -18.27 -2.83 -2.55
N ALA A 273 -18.11 -2.20 -3.72
CA ALA A 273 -18.44 -2.83 -5.00
C ALA A 273 -17.59 -4.09 -5.29
N PHE A 274 -16.32 -4.09 -4.89
CA PHE A 274 -15.47 -5.25 -5.01
C PHE A 274 -15.90 -6.39 -4.07
N ALA A 275 -16.27 -6.07 -2.84
CA ALA A 275 -16.78 -7.02 -1.85
C ALA A 275 -18.08 -7.70 -2.30
N GLU A 276 -19.00 -6.97 -2.92
CA GLU A 276 -20.23 -7.54 -3.51
C GLU A 276 -19.94 -8.63 -4.56
N GLY A 277 -18.84 -8.51 -5.30
CA GLY A 277 -18.41 -9.50 -6.28
C GLY A 277 -18.16 -10.89 -5.66
N PHE A 278 -17.64 -10.96 -4.43
CA PHE A 278 -17.44 -12.22 -3.72
C PHE A 278 -18.76 -12.83 -3.22
N GLN A 279 -19.68 -11.99 -2.73
CA GLN A 279 -20.98 -12.46 -2.25
C GLN A 279 -21.84 -13.03 -3.37
N ARG A 280 -21.74 -12.47 -4.58
CA ARG A 280 -22.46 -12.99 -5.77
C ARG A 280 -21.92 -14.35 -6.25
N GLN A 281 -20.65 -14.66 -6.02
CA GLN A 281 -20.07 -15.97 -6.38
C GLN A 281 -20.51 -17.08 -5.42
N GLU A 282 -20.85 -16.77 -4.17
CA GLU A 282 -21.34 -17.74 -3.19
C GLU A 282 -22.84 -18.06 -3.34
N ALA A 283 -23.60 -17.18 -3.99
CA ALA A 283 -25.01 -17.47 -4.28
C ALA A 283 -25.08 -18.33 -5.55
N PRO A 284 -25.42 -19.64 -5.45
CA PRO A 284 -25.65 -20.42 -6.63
C PRO A 284 -26.80 -19.77 -7.42
N ASN A 285 -26.59 -19.53 -8.70
CA ASN A 285 -27.59 -19.00 -9.61
C ASN A 285 -28.62 -20.14 -9.91
N THR A 286 -29.37 -20.56 -8.86
CA THR A 286 -30.34 -21.65 -8.89
C THR A 286 -31.76 -21.17 -9.16
N GLY A 287 -31.93 -19.93 -9.62
CA GLY A 287 -33.22 -19.49 -10.16
C GLY A 287 -33.43 -20.04 -11.59
N PRO A 288 -34.61 -20.57 -11.94
CA PRO A 288 -34.97 -20.75 -13.33
C PRO A 288 -34.77 -19.40 -14.02
N ALA A 289 -34.23 -19.40 -15.26
CA ALA A 289 -34.04 -18.18 -16.04
C ALA A 289 -35.38 -17.42 -16.04
N ALA A 290 -35.49 -16.44 -15.14
CA ALA A 290 -36.70 -15.65 -15.03
C ALA A 290 -36.86 -14.96 -16.39
N GLN A 291 -38.00 -15.14 -17.03
CA GLN A 291 -38.38 -14.31 -18.16
C GLN A 291 -38.43 -12.89 -17.66
N GLY A 292 -37.31 -12.15 -17.77
CA GLY A 292 -37.16 -10.86 -17.14
C GLY A 292 -36.39 -9.88 -18.01
N TYR A 293 -36.43 -8.65 -17.57
CA TYR A 293 -35.65 -7.54 -18.11
C TYR A 293 -34.44 -7.29 -17.21
N TYR A 294 -33.36 -6.74 -17.79
CA TYR A 294 -32.17 -6.35 -17.07
C TYR A 294 -32.11 -4.83 -17.03
N ALA A 295 -31.87 -4.25 -15.86
CA ALA A 295 -31.63 -2.81 -15.72
C ALA A 295 -30.17 -2.57 -15.36
N GLY A 296 -29.49 -1.71 -16.13
CA GLY A 296 -28.19 -1.16 -15.81
C GLY A 296 -28.33 0.29 -15.36
N ILE A 297 -27.73 0.67 -14.21
CA ILE A 297 -27.78 2.01 -13.65
C ILE A 297 -26.35 2.50 -13.46
N ASP A 298 -26.03 3.65 -14.06
CA ASP A 298 -24.80 4.39 -13.80
C ASP A 298 -25.15 5.73 -13.16
N SER A 299 -24.71 5.95 -11.92
CA SER A 299 -25.03 7.18 -11.17
C SER A 299 -23.77 7.97 -10.91
N GLY A 300 -23.49 8.93 -11.78
CA GLY A 300 -22.41 9.90 -11.63
C GLY A 300 -22.79 11.09 -10.74
N SER A 301 -21.82 11.97 -10.48
CA SER A 301 -22.04 13.20 -9.69
C SER A 301 -22.98 14.22 -10.35
N THR A 302 -23.11 14.18 -11.67
CA THR A 302 -23.91 15.13 -12.46
C THR A 302 -25.16 14.50 -13.03
N THR A 303 -25.03 13.28 -13.62
CA THR A 303 -26.13 12.55 -14.27
C THR A 303 -26.23 11.14 -13.76
N THR A 304 -27.44 10.60 -13.80
CA THR A 304 -27.74 9.17 -13.62
C THR A 304 -28.33 8.64 -14.90
N ASP A 305 -27.69 7.61 -15.46
CA ASP A 305 -28.07 6.96 -16.69
C ASP A 305 -28.66 5.58 -16.36
N VAL A 306 -29.81 5.25 -16.97
CA VAL A 306 -30.47 3.93 -16.82
C VAL A 306 -30.79 3.36 -18.18
N VAL A 307 -30.45 2.09 -18.37
CA VAL A 307 -30.80 1.32 -19.58
C VAL A 307 -31.54 0.04 -19.16
N ILE A 308 -32.68 -0.24 -19.81
CA ILE A 308 -33.40 -1.51 -19.66
C ILE A 308 -33.22 -2.35 -20.92
N LEU A 309 -32.80 -3.59 -20.73
CA LEU A 309 -32.59 -4.59 -21.79
C LEU A 309 -33.62 -5.73 -21.65
N ASP A 310 -34.05 -6.32 -22.78
CA ASP A 310 -34.73 -7.61 -22.79
C ASP A 310 -33.71 -8.77 -22.72
N GLN A 311 -34.23 -10.01 -22.77
CA GLN A 311 -33.43 -11.24 -22.74
C GLN A 311 -32.46 -11.38 -23.93
N ASP A 312 -32.83 -10.80 -25.06
CA ASP A 312 -32.04 -10.80 -26.29
C ASP A 312 -31.06 -9.61 -26.32
N LYS A 313 -30.91 -8.89 -25.19
CA LYS A 313 -30.05 -7.70 -25.02
C LYS A 313 -30.46 -6.51 -25.89
N ASN A 314 -31.71 -6.44 -26.37
CA ASN A 314 -32.23 -5.25 -27.04
C ASN A 314 -32.59 -4.19 -26.02
N ILE A 315 -32.26 -2.93 -26.29
CA ILE A 315 -32.61 -1.80 -25.45
C ILE A 315 -34.11 -1.55 -25.53
N LYS A 316 -34.83 -1.61 -24.40
CA LYS A 316 -36.26 -1.30 -24.26
C LYS A 316 -36.50 0.11 -23.81
N ALA A 317 -35.65 0.64 -22.97
CA ALA A 317 -35.67 2.03 -22.53
C ALA A 317 -34.26 2.53 -22.20
N LYS A 318 -34.03 3.82 -22.39
CA LYS A 318 -32.85 4.56 -21.95
C LYS A 318 -33.30 5.90 -21.37
N VAL A 319 -32.84 6.21 -20.16
CA VAL A 319 -33.16 7.45 -19.45
C VAL A 319 -31.88 8.04 -18.90
N ILE A 320 -31.72 9.36 -19.02
CA ILE A 320 -30.62 10.13 -18.44
C ILE A 320 -31.27 11.27 -17.66
N LEU A 321 -30.99 11.34 -16.35
CA LEU A 321 -31.49 12.39 -15.47
C LEU A 321 -30.36 13.07 -14.70
N PRO A 322 -30.52 14.33 -14.28
CA PRO A 322 -29.65 14.93 -13.29
C PRO A 322 -29.68 14.13 -11.98
N THR A 323 -28.51 13.78 -11.42
CA THR A 323 -28.41 13.00 -10.17
C THR A 323 -29.09 13.74 -9.00
N GLY A 324 -28.95 15.06 -8.91
CA GLY A 324 -29.53 15.87 -7.82
C GLY A 324 -28.76 15.69 -6.50
N ALA A 325 -29.43 16.01 -5.39
CA ALA A 325 -28.84 15.94 -4.05
C ALA A 325 -28.92 14.50 -3.48
N GLY A 326 -28.04 13.61 -3.94
CA GLY A 326 -27.90 12.23 -3.45
C GLY A 326 -28.03 11.17 -4.55
N ALA A 327 -26.99 10.34 -4.69
CA ALA A 327 -26.87 9.32 -5.72
C ALA A 327 -28.01 8.28 -5.68
N SER A 328 -28.38 7.79 -4.49
CA SER A 328 -29.46 6.80 -4.30
C SER A 328 -30.81 7.33 -4.72
N GLY A 329 -31.15 8.58 -4.38
CA GLY A 329 -32.40 9.21 -4.80
C GLY A 329 -32.44 9.49 -6.31
N GLY A 330 -31.31 9.81 -6.93
CA GLY A 330 -31.14 9.97 -8.38
C GLY A 330 -31.39 8.65 -9.11
N ALA A 331 -30.76 7.58 -8.64
CA ALA A 331 -30.87 6.24 -9.20
C ALA A 331 -32.31 5.71 -9.15
N ALA A 332 -32.99 5.84 -8.02
CA ALA A 332 -34.39 5.42 -7.88
C ALA A 332 -35.32 6.15 -8.88
N ARG A 333 -35.23 7.47 -8.95
CA ARG A 333 -36.05 8.25 -9.89
C ARG A 333 -35.78 7.87 -11.35
N ALA A 334 -34.52 7.69 -11.72
CA ALA A 334 -34.14 7.34 -13.08
C ALA A 334 -34.63 5.92 -13.46
N LEU A 335 -34.55 4.96 -12.49
CA LEU A 335 -35.06 3.63 -12.68
C LEU A 335 -36.59 3.63 -12.86
N ASP A 336 -37.34 4.30 -12.01
CA ASP A 336 -38.81 4.42 -12.12
C ASP A 336 -39.23 5.01 -13.49
N GLN A 337 -38.54 6.04 -13.95
CA GLN A 337 -38.80 6.63 -15.26
C GLN A 337 -38.43 5.67 -16.41
N ALA A 338 -37.34 4.91 -16.30
CA ALA A 338 -36.96 3.94 -17.31
C ALA A 338 -37.93 2.74 -17.36
N LEU A 339 -38.41 2.27 -16.20
CA LEU A 339 -39.44 1.23 -16.13
C LEU A 339 -40.75 1.71 -16.78
N ALA A 340 -41.19 2.93 -16.46
CA ALA A 340 -42.38 3.52 -17.08
C ALA A 340 -42.25 3.64 -18.61
N ALA A 341 -41.08 4.09 -19.08
CA ALA A 341 -40.76 4.17 -20.52
C ALA A 341 -40.73 2.83 -21.23
N ALA A 342 -40.34 1.76 -20.51
CA ALA A 342 -40.35 0.36 -21.01
C ALA A 342 -41.72 -0.32 -20.89
N GLY A 343 -42.72 0.32 -20.26
CA GLY A 343 -44.03 -0.30 -19.96
C GLY A 343 -43.98 -1.39 -18.88
N LEU A 344 -43.00 -1.27 -17.98
CA LEU A 344 -42.75 -2.21 -16.89
C LEU A 344 -43.09 -1.59 -15.53
N SER A 345 -43.35 -2.43 -14.53
CA SER A 345 -43.50 -2.02 -13.14
C SER A 345 -42.49 -2.75 -12.25
N GLN A 346 -42.05 -2.13 -11.16
CA GLN A 346 -41.34 -2.86 -10.11
C GLN A 346 -42.31 -3.87 -9.47
N GLN A 347 -41.89 -5.13 -9.41
CA GLN A 347 -42.58 -6.19 -8.66
C GLN A 347 -41.88 -6.41 -7.33
#